data_ea8008ebbb19f93d7645dbc88f919c36
#
_entry.id   ea8008ebbb19f93d7645dbc88f919c36
#
_cell.length_a   1.000
_cell.length_b   1.000
_cell.length_c   1.000
_cell.angle_alpha   90.00
_cell.angle_beta   90.00
_cell.angle_gamma   90.00
#
_symmetry.space_group_name_H-M   'P 1'
#
loop_
_entity.id
_entity.type
_entity.pdbx_description
1 polymer ?
#
loop_
_entity_poly.entity_id
_entity_poly.type
_entity_poly.pdbx_seq_one_letter_code
_entity_poly.pdbx_strand_id
1 'polypeptide(L)'
;MQKISYVIPCYRSQHTVGGVVAEIAATMQTLPQYDYEVILVNDCSPDDTFGTIRSLVAADSHVVGVDLAKNFGQHAALMAGFHKCSGDIVVCLDDDGQTPADEVGKLLAKIDEGYDVVYASYDTKRQAGWRNLGSWGNSKMTEIMLGKPPELVVNSYFAARRFIVDEMLRYEHCYPYVIGLVLRSTKRICNVPVHHRAREEGRSGYTLSKLLNLWMNGFTSFSVKPLRIATYIGTLFAVAGFLYFIYIIIDHFTRAAAPIGWASTTALLLLLGGMILVVLGIMGEYVGRIYMCANAAPQYVEREVIRHEENDA
;
A
#
# COMPACT_ATOMS: atom_id res chain seq x y z
N MET A 1 -29.59 0.70 12.29
CA MET A 1 -28.83 -0.48 11.87
C MET A 1 -27.54 0.06 11.27
N GLN A 2 -26.37 -0.41 11.69
CA GLN A 2 -25.11 0.03 11.08
C GLN A 2 -24.93 -0.66 9.74
N LYS A 3 -24.36 0.07 8.76
CA LYS A 3 -24.09 -0.47 7.43
C LYS A 3 -22.61 -0.71 7.22
N ILE A 4 -22.28 -1.83 6.60
CA ILE A 4 -20.91 -2.23 6.24
C ILE A 4 -20.72 -2.07 4.73
N SER A 5 -19.67 -1.36 4.31
CA SER A 5 -19.24 -1.32 2.91
C SER A 5 -18.03 -2.22 2.73
N TYR A 6 -18.17 -3.29 1.96
CA TYR A 6 -17.06 -4.11 1.54
C TYR A 6 -16.44 -3.52 0.28
N VAL A 7 -15.12 -3.30 0.27
CA VAL A 7 -14.39 -2.76 -0.88
C VAL A 7 -13.38 -3.80 -1.35
N ILE A 8 -13.52 -4.23 -2.60
CA ILE A 8 -12.74 -5.31 -3.19
C ILE A 8 -12.11 -4.82 -4.49
N PRO A 9 -10.80 -4.55 -4.53
CA PRO A 9 -10.09 -4.28 -5.75
C PRO A 9 -9.93 -5.56 -6.56
N CYS A 10 -10.35 -5.56 -7.82
CA CYS A 10 -10.42 -6.73 -8.68
C CYS A 10 -9.42 -6.60 -9.85
N TYR A 11 -8.53 -7.58 -10.01
CA TYR A 11 -7.63 -7.67 -11.14
C TYR A 11 -7.32 -9.11 -11.53
N ARG A 12 -7.81 -9.55 -12.71
CA ARG A 12 -7.75 -10.95 -13.19
C ARG A 12 -8.47 -11.91 -12.26
N SER A 13 -9.67 -11.55 -11.85
CA SER A 13 -10.47 -12.25 -10.86
C SER A 13 -11.81 -12.76 -11.41
N GLN A 14 -11.92 -12.93 -12.74
CA GLN A 14 -13.17 -13.42 -13.35
C GLN A 14 -13.69 -14.72 -12.77
N HIS A 15 -12.83 -15.59 -12.24
CA HIS A 15 -13.20 -16.89 -11.67
C HIS A 15 -13.34 -16.88 -10.14
N THR A 16 -12.83 -15.88 -9.45
CA THR A 16 -12.74 -15.86 -7.97
C THR A 16 -13.71 -14.87 -7.33
N VAL A 17 -13.94 -13.70 -7.95
CA VAL A 17 -14.74 -12.62 -7.35
C VAL A 17 -16.17 -13.04 -7.02
N GLY A 18 -16.80 -13.91 -7.83
CA GLY A 18 -18.13 -14.42 -7.56
C GLY A 18 -18.21 -15.23 -6.27
N GLY A 19 -17.20 -16.06 -6.00
CA GLY A 19 -17.09 -16.83 -4.76
C GLY A 19 -16.95 -15.92 -3.52
N VAL A 20 -16.16 -14.85 -3.63
CA VAL A 20 -15.97 -13.88 -2.54
C VAL A 20 -17.29 -13.15 -2.23
N VAL A 21 -18.03 -12.71 -3.25
CA VAL A 21 -19.35 -12.05 -3.06
C VAL A 21 -20.35 -13.01 -2.41
N ALA A 22 -20.41 -14.26 -2.87
CA ALA A 22 -21.30 -15.26 -2.29
C ALA A 22 -20.96 -15.55 -0.80
N GLU A 23 -19.67 -15.60 -0.47
CA GLU A 23 -19.24 -15.79 0.93
C GLU A 23 -19.62 -14.58 1.81
N ILE A 24 -19.45 -13.35 1.31
CA ILE A 24 -19.90 -12.15 2.02
C ILE A 24 -21.41 -12.22 2.27
N ALA A 25 -22.21 -12.50 1.25
CA ALA A 25 -23.66 -12.61 1.38
C ALA A 25 -24.07 -13.66 2.41
N ALA A 26 -23.45 -14.85 2.38
CA ALA A 26 -23.70 -15.91 3.36
C ALA A 26 -23.30 -15.48 4.79
N THR A 27 -22.18 -14.79 4.93
CA THR A 27 -21.69 -14.27 6.23
C THR A 27 -22.66 -13.21 6.79
N MET A 28 -23.14 -12.30 5.96
CA MET A 28 -24.05 -11.23 6.39
C MET A 28 -25.40 -11.77 6.82
N GLN A 29 -25.85 -12.91 6.31
CA GLN A 29 -27.04 -13.59 6.84
C GLN A 29 -26.88 -14.02 8.31
N THR A 30 -25.65 -14.28 8.76
CA THR A 30 -25.35 -14.61 10.17
C THR A 30 -25.21 -13.40 11.07
N LEU A 31 -25.17 -12.18 10.50
CA LEU A 31 -24.97 -10.90 11.17
C LEU A 31 -26.16 -9.93 10.94
N PRO A 32 -27.40 -10.33 11.30
CA PRO A 32 -28.62 -9.59 10.93
C PRO A 32 -28.73 -8.19 11.55
N GLN A 33 -27.83 -7.83 12.49
CA GLN A 33 -27.73 -6.49 13.08
C GLN A 33 -27.07 -5.46 12.17
N TYR A 34 -26.43 -5.90 11.09
CA TYR A 34 -25.79 -5.04 10.09
C TYR A 34 -26.52 -5.11 8.74
N ASP A 35 -26.59 -3.98 8.05
CA ASP A 35 -26.83 -3.89 6.62
C ASP A 35 -25.50 -3.90 5.88
N TYR A 36 -25.47 -4.16 4.56
CA TYR A 36 -24.22 -4.19 3.84
C TYR A 36 -24.35 -3.77 2.38
N GLU A 37 -23.22 -3.43 1.79
CA GLU A 37 -23.00 -3.26 0.36
C GLU A 37 -21.63 -3.78 -0.03
N VAL A 38 -21.46 -4.18 -1.28
CA VAL A 38 -20.20 -4.72 -1.82
C VAL A 38 -19.80 -3.89 -3.03
N ILE A 39 -18.68 -3.18 -2.94
CA ILE A 39 -18.12 -2.36 -3.99
C ILE A 39 -16.97 -3.11 -4.66
N LEU A 40 -17.19 -3.56 -5.89
CA LEU A 40 -16.21 -4.27 -6.71
C LEU A 40 -15.55 -3.29 -7.67
N VAL A 41 -14.25 -3.10 -7.56
CA VAL A 41 -13.51 -2.14 -8.38
C VAL A 41 -12.59 -2.87 -9.35
N ASN A 42 -12.98 -2.94 -10.62
CA ASN A 42 -12.14 -3.49 -11.68
C ASN A 42 -11.01 -2.53 -12.04
N ASP A 43 -9.76 -2.91 -11.76
CA ASP A 43 -8.57 -2.12 -12.10
C ASP A 43 -8.09 -2.40 -13.53
N CYS A 44 -9.02 -2.24 -14.49
CA CYS A 44 -8.80 -2.47 -15.92
C CYS A 44 -8.18 -3.85 -16.18
N SER A 45 -8.86 -4.91 -15.74
CA SER A 45 -8.44 -6.29 -15.95
C SER A 45 -8.41 -6.65 -17.45
N PRO A 46 -7.41 -7.43 -17.88
CA PRO A 46 -7.32 -7.88 -19.27
C PRO A 46 -8.22 -9.07 -19.62
N ASP A 47 -8.82 -9.70 -18.61
CA ASP A 47 -9.80 -10.80 -18.71
C ASP A 47 -11.23 -10.28 -18.54
N ASP A 48 -12.23 -11.15 -18.51
CA ASP A 48 -13.64 -10.77 -18.38
C ASP A 48 -14.10 -10.53 -16.92
N THR A 49 -13.19 -10.02 -16.08
CA THR A 49 -13.51 -9.67 -14.68
C THR A 49 -14.69 -8.68 -14.61
N PHE A 50 -14.72 -7.66 -15.47
CA PHE A 50 -15.81 -6.69 -15.43
C PHE A 50 -17.15 -7.24 -15.95
N GLY A 51 -17.14 -8.18 -16.90
CA GLY A 51 -18.34 -8.93 -17.32
C GLY A 51 -18.92 -9.75 -16.16
N THR A 52 -18.05 -10.40 -15.37
CA THR A 52 -18.48 -11.10 -14.15
C THR A 52 -19.08 -10.12 -13.13
N ILE A 53 -18.45 -8.95 -12.90
CA ILE A 53 -18.98 -7.93 -12.00
C ILE A 53 -20.35 -7.43 -12.46
N ARG A 54 -20.57 -7.19 -13.76
CA ARG A 54 -21.87 -6.81 -14.31
C ARG A 54 -22.95 -7.85 -13.98
N SER A 55 -22.61 -9.11 -14.12
CA SER A 55 -23.54 -10.22 -13.81
C SER A 55 -23.90 -10.25 -12.31
N LEU A 56 -22.92 -10.00 -11.43
CA LEU A 56 -23.15 -9.93 -9.99
C LEU A 56 -24.04 -8.74 -9.61
N VAL A 57 -23.80 -7.55 -10.19
CA VAL A 57 -24.62 -6.34 -9.98
C VAL A 57 -26.05 -6.58 -10.45
N ALA A 58 -26.24 -7.26 -11.58
CA ALA A 58 -27.58 -7.58 -12.08
C ALA A 58 -28.34 -8.56 -11.18
N ALA A 59 -27.63 -9.42 -10.47
CA ALA A 59 -28.19 -10.47 -9.61
C ALA A 59 -28.45 -10.01 -8.16
N ASP A 60 -27.73 -9.02 -7.65
CA ASP A 60 -27.78 -8.61 -6.24
C ASP A 60 -27.72 -7.06 -6.12
N SER A 61 -28.76 -6.49 -5.53
CA SER A 61 -28.88 -5.05 -5.28
C SER A 61 -27.86 -4.48 -4.28
N HIS A 62 -27.21 -5.33 -3.49
CA HIS A 62 -26.13 -4.91 -2.58
C HIS A 62 -24.82 -4.68 -3.31
N VAL A 63 -24.67 -5.11 -4.58
CA VAL A 63 -23.43 -5.06 -5.31
C VAL A 63 -23.36 -3.81 -6.20
N VAL A 64 -22.24 -3.11 -6.11
CA VAL A 64 -21.88 -1.96 -6.97
C VAL A 64 -20.62 -2.28 -7.72
N GLY A 65 -20.60 -2.08 -9.03
CA GLY A 65 -19.43 -2.27 -9.88
C GLY A 65 -18.83 -0.94 -10.31
N VAL A 66 -17.50 -0.85 -10.27
CA VAL A 66 -16.72 0.30 -10.76
C VAL A 66 -15.69 -0.21 -11.75
N ASP A 67 -15.64 0.34 -12.96
CA ASP A 67 -14.61 0.05 -13.97
C ASP A 67 -13.64 1.22 -14.09
N LEU A 68 -12.35 0.96 -13.91
CA LEU A 68 -11.31 1.98 -14.11
C LEU A 68 -10.82 2.00 -15.56
N ALA A 69 -10.50 3.18 -16.05
CA ALA A 69 -10.12 3.40 -17.45
C ALA A 69 -8.77 2.77 -17.85
N LYS A 70 -7.86 2.55 -16.88
CA LYS A 70 -6.58 1.84 -17.02
C LYS A 70 -6.21 1.21 -15.69
N ASN A 71 -5.18 0.37 -15.66
CA ASN A 71 -4.64 -0.15 -14.40
C ASN A 71 -3.91 0.96 -13.64
N PHE A 72 -4.44 1.34 -12.47
CA PHE A 72 -3.89 2.34 -11.56
C PHE A 72 -3.25 1.72 -10.32
N GLY A 73 -3.43 0.42 -10.11
CA GLY A 73 -2.95 -0.35 -8.97
C GLY A 73 -3.92 -0.39 -7.78
N GLN A 74 -3.71 -1.39 -6.93
CA GLN A 74 -4.61 -1.76 -5.83
C GLN A 74 -5.01 -0.58 -4.93
N HIS A 75 -4.07 0.28 -4.55
CA HIS A 75 -4.38 1.41 -3.66
C HIS A 75 -5.28 2.47 -4.31
N ALA A 76 -5.10 2.71 -5.61
CA ALA A 76 -5.97 3.62 -6.35
C ALA A 76 -7.38 3.02 -6.54
N ALA A 77 -7.47 1.72 -6.81
CA ALA A 77 -8.74 0.99 -6.87
C ALA A 77 -9.48 1.04 -5.52
N LEU A 78 -8.76 0.86 -4.39
CA LEU A 78 -9.35 1.03 -3.06
C LEU A 78 -9.89 2.46 -2.85
N MET A 79 -9.14 3.50 -3.26
CA MET A 79 -9.61 4.89 -3.14
C MET A 79 -10.86 5.14 -3.99
N ALA A 80 -10.93 4.57 -5.21
CA ALA A 80 -12.13 4.62 -6.03
C ALA A 80 -13.33 3.96 -5.34
N GLY A 81 -13.12 2.79 -4.74
CA GLY A 81 -14.14 2.10 -3.96
C GLY A 81 -14.58 2.88 -2.73
N PHE A 82 -13.65 3.49 -1.99
CA PHE A 82 -13.97 4.31 -0.81
C PHE A 82 -14.88 5.50 -1.12
N HIS A 83 -14.75 6.11 -2.29
CA HIS A 83 -15.66 7.19 -2.74
C HIS A 83 -17.10 6.69 -2.98
N LYS A 84 -17.31 5.39 -3.16
CA LYS A 84 -18.64 4.80 -3.38
C LYS A 84 -19.27 4.23 -2.11
N CYS A 85 -18.50 4.13 -1.01
CA CYS A 85 -18.98 3.62 0.26
C CYS A 85 -20.06 4.52 0.87
N SER A 86 -21.12 3.91 1.41
CA SER A 86 -22.14 4.59 2.20
C SER A 86 -22.21 4.09 3.64
N GLY A 87 -21.52 3.00 3.97
CA GLY A 87 -21.58 2.35 5.28
C GLY A 87 -20.81 3.08 6.38
N ASP A 88 -21.17 2.78 7.63
CA ASP A 88 -20.53 3.29 8.86
C ASP A 88 -19.17 2.65 9.12
N ILE A 89 -19.00 1.42 8.61
CA ILE A 89 -17.78 0.63 8.71
C ILE A 89 -17.40 0.21 7.28
N VAL A 90 -16.12 0.35 6.94
CA VAL A 90 -15.59 -0.10 5.65
C VAL A 90 -14.66 -1.27 5.87
N VAL A 91 -14.90 -2.35 5.15
CA VAL A 91 -14.11 -3.59 5.19
C VAL A 91 -13.44 -3.80 3.84
N CYS A 92 -12.12 -3.94 3.84
CA CYS A 92 -11.35 -4.25 2.64
C CYS A 92 -11.00 -5.74 2.62
N LEU A 93 -11.15 -6.36 1.46
CA LEU A 93 -10.84 -7.76 1.18
C LEU A 93 -10.10 -7.87 -0.14
N ASP A 94 -9.37 -8.98 -0.34
CA ASP A 94 -8.83 -9.34 -1.64
C ASP A 94 -9.87 -10.17 -2.45
N ASP A 95 -9.71 -10.20 -3.77
CA ASP A 95 -10.60 -10.83 -4.74
C ASP A 95 -10.30 -12.32 -5.01
N ASP A 96 -9.31 -12.90 -4.31
CA ASP A 96 -8.75 -14.24 -4.60
C ASP A 96 -9.24 -15.35 -3.64
N GLY A 97 -10.17 -15.03 -2.73
CA GLY A 97 -10.73 -15.98 -1.76
C GLY A 97 -9.79 -16.41 -0.63
N GLN A 98 -8.57 -15.85 -0.55
CA GLN A 98 -7.63 -16.14 0.55
C GLN A 98 -8.03 -15.45 1.86
N THR A 99 -8.76 -14.36 1.76
CA THR A 99 -9.28 -13.58 2.88
C THR A 99 -10.60 -14.17 3.36
N PRO A 100 -10.68 -14.65 4.62
CA PRO A 100 -11.89 -15.30 5.13
C PRO A 100 -12.95 -14.24 5.46
N ALA A 101 -13.91 -14.02 4.56
CA ALA A 101 -15.02 -13.10 4.78
C ALA A 101 -15.91 -13.53 5.94
N ASP A 102 -16.01 -14.83 6.21
CA ASP A 102 -16.74 -15.42 7.33
C ASP A 102 -16.17 -15.04 8.71
N GLU A 103 -14.92 -14.58 8.77
CA GLU A 103 -14.31 -14.13 10.02
C GLU A 103 -14.42 -12.61 10.26
N VAL A 104 -15.14 -11.87 9.42
CA VAL A 104 -15.32 -10.42 9.57
C VAL A 104 -15.90 -10.04 10.94
N GLY A 105 -16.73 -10.88 11.54
CA GLY A 105 -17.30 -10.66 12.87
C GLY A 105 -16.24 -10.41 13.95
N LYS A 106 -15.03 -10.99 13.81
CA LYS A 106 -13.92 -10.76 14.74
C LYS A 106 -13.37 -9.32 14.62
N LEU A 107 -13.31 -8.79 13.38
CA LEU A 107 -12.87 -7.42 13.12
C LEU A 107 -13.91 -6.43 13.65
N LEU A 108 -15.19 -6.68 13.38
CA LEU A 108 -16.31 -5.85 13.83
C LEU A 108 -16.37 -5.76 15.36
N ALA A 109 -16.17 -6.89 16.06
CA ALA A 109 -16.12 -6.90 17.53
C ALA A 109 -15.03 -5.95 18.08
N LYS A 110 -13.87 -5.86 17.44
CA LYS A 110 -12.81 -4.92 17.83
C LYS A 110 -13.15 -3.46 17.48
N ILE A 111 -13.85 -3.23 16.36
CA ILE A 111 -14.42 -1.90 16.07
C ILE A 111 -15.37 -1.48 17.19
N ASP A 112 -16.23 -2.39 17.67
CA ASP A 112 -17.18 -2.11 18.77
C ASP A 112 -16.48 -1.85 20.11
N GLU A 113 -15.32 -2.49 20.36
CA GLU A 113 -14.46 -2.20 21.51
C GLU A 113 -13.82 -0.78 21.45
N GLY A 114 -13.98 -0.03 20.36
CA GLY A 114 -13.54 1.36 20.23
C GLY A 114 -12.24 1.54 19.43
N TYR A 115 -11.76 0.50 18.73
CA TYR A 115 -10.70 0.68 17.76
C TYR A 115 -11.22 1.35 16.49
N ASP A 116 -10.37 2.16 15.87
CA ASP A 116 -10.70 2.89 14.65
C ASP A 116 -10.42 2.06 13.40
N VAL A 117 -9.35 1.25 13.45
CA VAL A 117 -8.94 0.33 12.37
C VAL A 117 -8.49 -0.99 12.97
N VAL A 118 -8.92 -2.08 12.37
CA VAL A 118 -8.59 -3.45 12.78
C VAL A 118 -8.04 -4.22 11.58
N TYR A 119 -6.78 -4.64 11.64
CA TYR A 119 -6.17 -5.49 10.64
C TYR A 119 -6.27 -6.96 11.02
N ALA A 120 -6.60 -7.81 10.06
CA ALA A 120 -6.44 -9.24 10.23
C ALA A 120 -4.96 -9.59 10.44
N SER A 121 -4.65 -10.60 11.23
CA SER A 121 -3.32 -11.19 11.34
C SER A 121 -3.39 -12.68 11.07
N TYR A 122 -2.54 -13.17 10.17
CA TYR A 122 -2.48 -14.57 9.83
C TYR A 122 -1.44 -15.30 10.68
N ASP A 123 -1.76 -16.49 11.14
CA ASP A 123 -0.83 -17.30 11.93
C ASP A 123 0.28 -17.87 11.01
N THR A 124 1.43 -17.18 10.95
CA THR A 124 2.49 -17.38 9.95
C THR A 124 3.46 -18.55 10.28
N LYS A 125 3.07 -19.54 11.05
CA LYS A 125 3.98 -20.62 11.51
C LYS A 125 4.56 -21.53 10.42
N ARG A 126 4.31 -21.32 9.11
CA ARG A 126 4.77 -22.23 8.04
C ARG A 126 5.22 -21.55 6.75
N GLN A 127 6.12 -20.58 6.80
CA GLN A 127 6.73 -20.07 5.55
C GLN A 127 8.26 -20.26 5.54
N ALA A 128 8.83 -20.61 4.37
CA ALA A 128 10.25 -20.88 4.21
C ALA A 128 11.14 -19.68 4.58
N GLY A 129 12.28 -19.94 5.24
CA GLY A 129 13.13 -18.94 5.91
C GLY A 129 13.56 -17.72 5.08
N TRP A 130 13.73 -17.81 3.74
CA TRP A 130 14.13 -16.68 2.92
C TRP A 130 12.97 -15.69 2.63
N ARG A 131 11.71 -16.17 2.62
CA ARG A 131 10.51 -15.33 2.56
C ARG A 131 10.32 -14.51 3.84
N ASN A 132 10.72 -15.07 4.98
CA ASN A 132 10.70 -14.37 6.26
C ASN A 132 11.67 -13.19 6.29
N LEU A 133 12.82 -13.27 5.62
CA LEU A 133 13.79 -12.17 5.54
C LEU A 133 13.23 -10.99 4.75
N GLY A 134 12.57 -11.24 3.61
CA GLY A 134 11.90 -10.18 2.82
C GLY A 134 10.73 -9.54 3.55
N SER A 135 9.90 -10.34 4.22
CA SER A 135 8.78 -9.85 5.03
C SER A 135 9.25 -9.06 6.25
N TRP A 136 10.30 -9.55 6.95
CA TRP A 136 10.93 -8.84 8.06
C TRP A 136 11.51 -7.49 7.61
N GLY A 137 12.24 -7.47 6.48
CA GLY A 137 12.80 -6.23 5.91
C GLY A 137 11.71 -5.22 5.57
N ASN A 138 10.60 -5.65 4.96
CA ASN A 138 9.46 -4.80 4.65
C ASN A 138 8.78 -4.25 5.92
N SER A 139 8.56 -5.11 6.93
CA SER A 139 7.99 -4.68 8.21
C SER A 139 8.88 -3.65 8.91
N LYS A 140 10.18 -3.94 8.99
CA LYS A 140 11.15 -3.04 9.65
C LYS A 140 11.26 -1.70 8.94
N MET A 141 11.19 -1.70 7.62
CA MET A 141 11.23 -0.50 6.81
C MET A 141 9.93 0.32 6.98
N THR A 142 8.77 -0.33 7.04
CA THR A 142 7.49 0.33 7.33
C THR A 142 7.48 0.95 8.75
N GLU A 143 8.06 0.27 9.75
CA GLU A 143 8.27 0.83 11.09
C GLU A 143 9.10 2.11 11.03
N ILE A 144 10.27 2.06 10.37
CA ILE A 144 11.20 3.17 10.31
C ILE A 144 10.62 4.33 9.48
N MET A 145 10.01 4.06 8.33
CA MET A 145 9.59 5.08 7.37
C MET A 145 8.24 5.70 7.72
N LEU A 146 7.26 4.87 8.12
CA LEU A 146 5.89 5.31 8.38
C LEU A 146 5.54 5.42 9.87
N GLY A 147 6.44 4.99 10.76
CA GLY A 147 6.19 5.00 12.20
C GLY A 147 5.19 3.92 12.64
N LYS A 148 5.08 2.81 11.88
CA LYS A 148 4.25 1.66 12.25
C LYS A 148 4.71 1.08 13.59
N PRO A 149 3.80 0.80 14.54
CA PRO A 149 4.15 0.05 15.75
C PRO A 149 4.78 -1.32 15.40
N PRO A 150 5.85 -1.77 16.11
CA PRO A 150 6.52 -3.03 15.78
C PRO A 150 5.60 -4.25 15.81
N GLU A 151 4.64 -4.26 16.75
CA GLU A 151 3.71 -5.38 16.95
C GLU A 151 2.58 -5.41 15.90
N LEU A 152 2.35 -4.29 15.20
CA LEU A 152 1.25 -4.18 14.24
C LEU A 152 1.60 -4.91 12.93
N VAL A 153 0.77 -5.84 12.53
CA VAL A 153 0.77 -6.47 11.20
C VAL A 153 -0.22 -5.72 10.32
N VAL A 154 0.21 -5.25 9.16
CA VAL A 154 -0.64 -4.57 8.19
C VAL A 154 -0.75 -5.40 6.92
N ASN A 155 -1.95 -5.53 6.39
CA ASN A 155 -2.25 -6.28 5.16
C ASN A 155 -3.47 -5.68 4.44
N SER A 156 -3.98 -6.35 3.41
CA SER A 156 -5.15 -5.94 2.62
C SER A 156 -6.47 -6.17 3.34
N TYR A 157 -6.54 -7.11 4.30
CA TYR A 157 -7.76 -7.40 5.03
C TYR A 157 -7.84 -6.56 6.32
N PHE A 158 -8.69 -5.56 6.30
CA PHE A 158 -8.92 -4.69 7.46
C PHE A 158 -10.34 -4.14 7.49
N ALA A 159 -10.80 -3.77 8.67
CA ALA A 159 -12.00 -2.99 8.89
C ALA A 159 -11.62 -1.60 9.43
N ALA A 160 -12.30 -0.56 8.97
CA ALA A 160 -12.08 0.82 9.40
C ALA A 160 -13.42 1.52 9.65
N ARG A 161 -13.48 2.41 10.67
CA ARG A 161 -14.62 3.31 10.86
C ARG A 161 -14.70 4.32 9.73
N ARG A 162 -15.89 4.71 9.35
CA ARG A 162 -16.18 5.64 8.26
C ARG A 162 -15.34 6.92 8.33
N PHE A 163 -15.22 7.56 9.48
CA PHE A 163 -14.47 8.82 9.61
C PHE A 163 -12.98 8.68 9.24
N ILE A 164 -12.39 7.49 9.41
CA ILE A 164 -11.01 7.21 8.95
C ILE A 164 -10.96 7.20 7.42
N VAL A 165 -11.95 6.58 6.78
CA VAL A 165 -12.06 6.55 5.32
C VAL A 165 -12.28 7.97 4.78
N ASP A 166 -13.15 8.75 5.41
CA ASP A 166 -13.39 10.15 5.05
C ASP A 166 -12.10 10.99 5.16
N GLU A 167 -11.28 10.75 6.20
CA GLU A 167 -9.98 11.41 6.33
C GLU A 167 -8.99 10.95 5.24
N MET A 168 -8.98 9.67 4.87
CA MET A 168 -8.17 9.16 3.77
C MET A 168 -8.58 9.77 2.43
N LEU A 169 -9.87 9.98 2.19
CA LEU A 169 -10.41 10.58 0.96
C LEU A 169 -10.01 12.06 0.77
N ARG A 170 -9.59 12.75 1.83
CA ARG A 170 -8.98 14.10 1.69
C ARG A 170 -7.63 14.10 0.99
N TYR A 171 -7.03 12.92 0.82
CA TYR A 171 -5.79 12.78 0.07
C TYR A 171 -6.09 12.65 -1.42
N GLU A 172 -6.00 13.75 -2.15
CA GLU A 172 -6.31 13.83 -3.58
C GLU A 172 -5.08 13.67 -4.50
N HIS A 173 -3.88 13.46 -3.94
CA HIS A 173 -2.66 13.35 -4.74
C HIS A 173 -2.55 12.00 -5.47
N CYS A 174 -1.80 11.99 -6.58
CA CYS A 174 -1.75 10.94 -7.59
C CYS A 174 -1.17 9.57 -7.16
N TYR A 175 -0.56 9.46 -5.98
CA TYR A 175 0.05 8.20 -5.49
C TYR A 175 -0.50 7.84 -4.11
N PRO A 176 -1.75 7.34 -4.01
CA PRO A 176 -2.30 6.93 -2.75
C PRO A 176 -1.58 5.69 -2.21
N TYR A 177 -1.36 5.64 -0.91
CA TYR A 177 -0.87 4.47 -0.20
C TYR A 177 -1.71 4.27 1.06
N VAL A 178 -2.73 3.44 0.96
CA VAL A 178 -3.79 3.27 1.98
C VAL A 178 -3.21 2.98 3.36
N ILE A 179 -2.21 2.09 3.46
CA ILE A 179 -1.56 1.78 4.74
C ILE A 179 -0.94 3.04 5.37
N GLY A 180 -0.27 3.86 4.56
CA GLY A 180 0.32 5.12 5.02
C GLY A 180 -0.73 6.14 5.46
N LEU A 181 -1.86 6.21 4.76
CA LEU A 181 -2.99 7.06 5.12
C LEU A 181 -3.62 6.63 6.44
N VAL A 182 -3.85 5.33 6.64
CA VAL A 182 -4.36 4.79 7.91
C VAL A 182 -3.42 5.11 9.07
N LEU A 183 -2.12 4.81 8.95
CA LEU A 183 -1.14 5.05 10.02
C LEU A 183 -0.98 6.54 10.36
N ARG A 184 -1.29 7.44 9.43
CA ARG A 184 -1.29 8.88 9.64
C ARG A 184 -2.55 9.37 10.33
N SER A 185 -3.70 8.69 10.11
CA SER A 185 -5.02 9.16 10.57
C SER A 185 -5.32 8.79 12.01
N THR A 186 -4.83 7.64 12.51
CA THR A 186 -5.13 7.19 13.87
C THR A 186 -4.00 6.37 14.48
N LYS A 187 -4.00 6.30 15.83
CA LYS A 187 -3.18 5.38 16.62
C LYS A 187 -4.00 4.24 17.25
N ARG A 188 -5.33 4.28 17.14
CA ARG A 188 -6.24 3.26 17.66
C ARG A 188 -6.40 2.12 16.67
N ILE A 189 -5.30 1.39 16.47
CA ILE A 189 -5.20 0.28 15.50
C ILE A 189 -4.83 -0.98 16.26
N CYS A 190 -5.47 -2.10 15.94
CA CYS A 190 -5.09 -3.41 16.48
C CYS A 190 -5.10 -4.50 15.43
N ASN A 191 -4.65 -5.69 15.83
CA ASN A 191 -4.73 -6.91 15.03
C ASN A 191 -5.72 -7.89 15.64
N VAL A 192 -6.33 -8.69 14.77
CA VAL A 192 -7.16 -9.83 15.14
C VAL A 192 -6.69 -11.07 14.38
N PRO A 193 -6.44 -12.20 15.07
CA PRO A 193 -6.04 -13.43 14.39
C PRO A 193 -7.20 -14.00 13.58
N VAL A 194 -6.92 -14.28 12.30
CA VAL A 194 -7.83 -14.93 11.36
C VAL A 194 -7.13 -16.11 10.69
N HIS A 195 -7.92 -17.10 10.22
CA HIS A 195 -7.37 -18.25 9.51
C HIS A 195 -7.00 -17.87 8.07
N HIS A 196 -5.75 -18.14 7.68
CA HIS A 196 -5.33 -17.96 6.31
C HIS A 196 -5.73 -19.16 5.46
N ARG A 197 -6.49 -18.93 4.39
CA ARG A 197 -6.85 -19.96 3.42
C ARG A 197 -5.76 -20.11 2.37
N ALA A 198 -5.55 -21.34 1.90
CA ALA A 198 -4.66 -21.59 0.77
C ALA A 198 -5.29 -21.00 -0.51
N ARG A 199 -4.47 -20.44 -1.38
CA ARG A 199 -4.93 -19.91 -2.68
C ARG A 199 -5.52 -21.02 -3.53
N GLU A 200 -6.73 -20.85 -4.02
CA GLU A 200 -7.40 -21.83 -4.84
C GLU A 200 -6.83 -21.88 -6.26
N GLU A 201 -6.43 -20.73 -6.83
CA GLU A 201 -5.82 -20.64 -8.17
C GLU A 201 -4.78 -19.50 -8.26
N GLY A 202 -3.75 -19.70 -9.11
CA GLY A 202 -2.82 -18.67 -9.58
C GLY A 202 -1.42 -18.70 -8.97
N ARG A 203 -0.44 -18.19 -9.78
CA ARG A 203 0.94 -17.95 -9.34
C ARG A 203 1.09 -16.50 -8.92
N SER A 204 1.82 -16.24 -7.83
CA SER A 204 2.18 -14.89 -7.41
C SER A 204 2.87 -14.13 -8.56
N GLY A 205 2.21 -13.11 -9.10
CA GLY A 205 2.72 -12.28 -10.21
C GLY A 205 3.75 -11.21 -9.81
N TYR A 206 4.26 -11.27 -8.57
CA TYR A 206 5.23 -10.29 -8.08
C TYR A 206 6.65 -10.64 -8.54
N THR A 207 7.18 -9.87 -9.48
CA THR A 207 8.61 -9.86 -9.80
C THR A 207 9.36 -8.95 -8.82
N LEU A 208 10.68 -9.18 -8.63
CA LEU A 208 11.52 -8.34 -7.77
C LEU A 208 11.43 -6.85 -8.15
N SER A 209 11.37 -6.55 -9.45
CA SER A 209 11.21 -5.18 -9.97
C SER A 209 9.88 -4.56 -9.55
N LYS A 210 8.77 -5.31 -9.63
CA LYS A 210 7.45 -4.82 -9.17
C LYS A 210 7.42 -4.57 -7.66
N LEU A 211 8.08 -5.44 -6.88
CA LEU A 211 8.22 -5.27 -5.43
C LEU A 211 9.03 -4.01 -5.10
N LEU A 212 10.13 -3.78 -5.81
CA LEU A 212 10.99 -2.61 -5.61
C LEU A 212 10.25 -1.32 -5.97
N ASN A 213 9.50 -1.31 -7.07
CA ASN A 213 8.67 -0.17 -7.47
C ASN A 213 7.55 0.11 -6.46
N LEU A 214 6.88 -0.93 -5.96
CA LEU A 214 5.86 -0.78 -4.91
C LEU A 214 6.47 -0.19 -3.63
N TRP A 215 7.65 -0.65 -3.26
CA TRP A 215 8.43 -0.14 -2.14
C TRP A 215 8.79 1.33 -2.32
N MET A 216 9.42 1.68 -3.45
CA MET A 216 9.78 3.05 -3.75
C MET A 216 8.56 3.97 -3.75
N ASN A 217 7.44 3.52 -4.34
CA ASN A 217 6.19 4.27 -4.37
C ASN A 217 5.62 4.52 -2.97
N GLY A 218 5.55 3.51 -2.11
CA GLY A 218 5.04 3.66 -0.76
C GLY A 218 5.88 4.60 0.11
N PHE A 219 7.22 4.50 0.01
CA PHE A 219 8.12 5.27 0.89
C PHE A 219 8.31 6.72 0.45
N THR A 220 8.49 6.96 -0.85
CA THR A 220 8.71 8.32 -1.35
C THR A 220 7.44 9.16 -1.32
N SER A 221 6.24 8.55 -1.36
CA SER A 221 4.97 9.27 -1.23
C SER A 221 4.67 9.75 0.19
N PHE A 222 5.13 9.01 1.21
CA PHE A 222 4.70 9.25 2.60
C PHE A 222 5.85 9.51 3.58
N SER A 223 7.11 9.45 3.15
CA SER A 223 8.26 9.65 4.01
C SER A 223 9.37 10.46 3.34
N VAL A 224 9.85 11.48 4.02
CA VAL A 224 11.07 12.22 3.64
C VAL A 224 12.34 11.60 4.26
N LYS A 225 12.21 10.50 5.02
CA LYS A 225 13.35 9.88 5.70
C LYS A 225 14.44 9.37 4.75
N PRO A 226 14.13 8.78 3.54
CA PRO A 226 15.17 8.41 2.60
C PRO A 226 16.09 9.59 2.23
N LEU A 227 15.50 10.78 2.02
CA LEU A 227 16.26 11.99 1.72
C LEU A 227 17.11 12.43 2.92
N ARG A 228 16.57 12.35 4.14
CA ARG A 228 17.33 12.66 5.37
C ARG A 228 18.50 11.71 5.58
N ILE A 229 18.32 10.41 5.33
CA ILE A 229 19.40 9.43 5.41
C ILE A 229 20.50 9.76 4.42
N ALA A 230 20.16 10.08 3.17
CA ALA A 230 21.13 10.54 2.16
C ALA A 230 21.88 11.80 2.62
N THR A 231 21.18 12.77 3.24
CA THR A 231 21.78 13.97 3.81
C THR A 231 22.77 13.64 4.94
N TYR A 232 22.41 12.76 5.88
CA TYR A 232 23.31 12.37 6.98
C TYR A 232 24.56 11.65 6.47
N ILE A 233 24.40 10.73 5.50
CA ILE A 233 25.53 10.05 4.86
C ILE A 233 26.40 11.07 4.14
N GLY A 234 25.84 11.96 3.34
CA GLY A 234 26.57 13.02 2.65
C GLY A 234 27.34 13.95 3.60
N THR A 235 26.71 14.34 4.72
CA THR A 235 27.36 15.16 5.75
C THR A 235 28.54 14.41 6.39
N LEU A 236 28.37 13.11 6.71
CA LEU A 236 29.47 12.31 7.26
C LEU A 236 30.68 12.26 6.32
N PHE A 237 30.43 12.04 5.02
CA PHE A 237 31.51 12.05 4.02
C PHE A 237 32.13 13.41 3.81
N ALA A 238 31.33 14.48 3.85
CA ALA A 238 31.85 15.86 3.75
C ALA A 238 32.76 16.17 4.92
N VAL A 239 32.40 15.83 6.14
CA VAL A 239 33.24 16.01 7.34
C VAL A 239 34.50 15.16 7.25
N ALA A 240 34.41 13.89 6.86
CA ALA A 240 35.57 13.02 6.69
C ALA A 240 36.51 13.57 5.60
N GLY A 241 35.97 14.00 4.47
CA GLY A 241 36.72 14.62 3.38
C GLY A 241 37.42 15.92 3.81
N PHE A 242 36.77 16.75 4.60
CA PHE A 242 37.35 17.98 5.15
C PHE A 242 38.49 17.69 6.12
N LEU A 243 38.33 16.71 7.01
CA LEU A 243 39.42 16.30 7.92
C LEU A 243 40.59 15.70 7.16
N TYR A 244 40.34 14.92 6.12
CA TYR A 244 41.38 14.38 5.24
C TYR A 244 42.08 15.49 4.44
N PHE A 245 41.36 16.49 3.98
CA PHE A 245 41.95 17.66 3.34
C PHE A 245 42.93 18.42 4.28
N ILE A 246 42.53 18.63 5.55
CA ILE A 246 43.43 19.23 6.56
C ILE A 246 44.66 18.35 6.76
N TYR A 247 44.48 17.01 6.86
CA TYR A 247 45.61 16.07 6.98
C TYR A 247 46.59 16.19 5.81
N ILE A 248 46.12 16.29 4.56
CA ILE A 248 46.96 16.45 3.36
C ILE A 248 47.74 17.74 3.42
N ILE A 249 47.13 18.84 3.86
CA ILE A 249 47.82 20.13 4.00
C ILE A 249 48.97 20.03 5.03
N ILE A 250 48.70 19.45 6.19
CA ILE A 250 49.74 19.27 7.23
C ILE A 250 50.84 18.35 6.74
N ASP A 251 50.52 17.24 6.07
CA ASP A 251 51.47 16.28 5.53
C ASP A 251 52.35 16.93 4.44
N HIS A 252 51.79 17.79 3.60
CA HIS A 252 52.55 18.53 2.57
C HIS A 252 53.58 19.46 3.14
N PHE A 253 53.33 20.12 4.27
CA PHE A 253 54.27 21.00 4.94
C PHE A 253 55.29 20.26 5.83
N THR A 254 55.01 19.01 6.20
CA THR A 254 55.86 18.23 7.11
C THR A 254 56.72 17.19 6.39
N ARG A 255 56.37 16.74 5.19
CA ARG A 255 57.04 15.70 4.43
C ARG A 255 57.41 16.17 3.03
N ALA A 256 58.68 16.05 2.68
CA ALA A 256 59.24 16.57 1.41
C ALA A 256 59.03 15.66 0.16
N ALA A 257 58.26 14.58 0.25
CA ALA A 257 58.05 13.67 -0.86
C ALA A 257 56.60 13.73 -1.38
N ALA A 258 56.41 14.09 -2.64
CA ALA A 258 55.09 14.06 -3.30
C ALA A 258 54.59 12.63 -3.46
N PRO A 259 53.42 12.29 -2.93
CA PRO A 259 52.86 10.95 -3.06
C PRO A 259 52.40 10.73 -4.50
N ILE A 260 52.70 9.56 -5.02
CA ILE A 260 52.14 8.99 -6.25
C ILE A 260 50.67 8.67 -5.96
N GLY A 261 49.74 9.63 -6.18
CA GLY A 261 48.36 9.50 -5.70
C GLY A 261 47.29 9.38 -6.78
N TRP A 262 47.64 9.14 -8.07
CA TRP A 262 46.70 9.17 -9.17
C TRP A 262 45.55 8.16 -8.99
N ALA A 263 45.85 6.93 -8.64
CA ALA A 263 44.85 5.87 -8.47
C ALA A 263 43.88 6.12 -7.30
N SER A 264 44.43 6.63 -6.16
CA SER A 264 43.60 6.98 -4.98
C SER A 264 42.71 8.18 -5.23
N THR A 265 43.21 9.20 -5.94
CA THR A 265 42.42 10.36 -6.31
C THR A 265 41.27 9.98 -7.26
N THR A 266 41.54 9.15 -8.26
CA THR A 266 40.52 8.68 -9.20
C THR A 266 39.47 7.84 -8.48
N ALA A 267 39.87 6.93 -7.60
CA ALA A 267 38.95 6.11 -6.81
C ALA A 267 38.04 6.99 -5.91
N LEU A 268 38.62 7.99 -5.27
CA LEU A 268 37.86 8.93 -4.42
C LEU A 268 36.87 9.78 -5.24
N LEU A 269 37.28 10.28 -6.41
CA LEU A 269 36.42 11.05 -7.31
C LEU A 269 35.24 10.20 -7.82
N LEU A 270 35.48 8.93 -8.21
CA LEU A 270 34.42 8.01 -8.63
C LEU A 270 33.45 7.70 -7.48
N LEU A 271 33.96 7.47 -6.27
CA LEU A 271 33.14 7.22 -5.08
C LEU A 271 32.25 8.42 -4.77
N LEU A 272 32.84 9.61 -4.65
CA LEU A 272 32.09 10.85 -4.34
C LEU A 272 31.12 11.22 -5.46
N GLY A 273 31.55 11.11 -6.72
CA GLY A 273 30.68 11.34 -7.89
C GLY A 273 29.50 10.39 -7.91
N GLY A 274 29.74 9.09 -7.66
CA GLY A 274 28.68 8.10 -7.54
C GLY A 274 27.69 8.40 -6.42
N MET A 275 28.15 8.81 -5.24
CA MET A 275 27.30 9.22 -4.13
C MET A 275 26.45 10.44 -4.46
N ILE A 276 27.03 11.46 -5.10
CA ILE A 276 26.29 12.66 -5.54
C ILE A 276 25.18 12.26 -6.51
N LEU A 277 25.45 11.39 -7.48
CA LEU A 277 24.45 10.91 -8.44
C LEU A 277 23.32 10.16 -7.75
N VAL A 278 23.60 9.31 -6.74
CA VAL A 278 22.57 8.63 -5.95
C VAL A 278 21.67 9.62 -5.21
N VAL A 279 22.26 10.63 -4.55
CA VAL A 279 21.49 11.67 -3.83
C VAL A 279 20.64 12.47 -4.81
N LEU A 280 21.19 12.88 -5.95
CA LEU A 280 20.46 13.59 -7.00
C LEU A 280 19.33 12.73 -7.58
N GLY A 281 19.55 11.43 -7.75
CA GLY A 281 18.51 10.48 -8.18
C GLY A 281 17.33 10.40 -7.20
N ILE A 282 17.61 10.31 -5.89
CA ILE A 282 16.58 10.35 -4.86
C ILE A 282 15.84 11.69 -4.89
N MET A 283 16.55 12.80 -4.98
CA MET A 283 15.93 14.13 -5.11
C MET A 283 15.05 14.23 -6.36
N GLY A 284 15.53 13.71 -7.50
CA GLY A 284 14.79 13.67 -8.75
C GLY A 284 13.46 12.91 -8.61
N GLU A 285 13.43 11.80 -7.87
CA GLU A 285 12.21 11.06 -7.60
C GLU A 285 11.18 11.88 -6.81
N TYR A 286 11.62 12.63 -5.78
CA TYR A 286 10.72 13.52 -5.02
C TYR A 286 10.23 14.70 -5.88
N VAL A 287 11.12 15.32 -6.65
CA VAL A 287 10.74 16.41 -7.58
C VAL A 287 9.76 15.91 -8.63
N GLY A 288 9.99 14.73 -9.22
CA GLY A 288 9.08 14.12 -10.17
C GLY A 288 7.69 13.89 -9.59
N ARG A 289 7.58 13.44 -8.34
CA ARG A 289 6.29 13.28 -7.65
C ARG A 289 5.60 14.60 -7.38
N ILE A 290 6.34 15.61 -6.92
CA ILE A 290 5.80 16.97 -6.74
C ILE A 290 5.27 17.50 -8.08
N TYR A 291 6.00 17.31 -9.17
CA TYR A 291 5.59 17.71 -10.51
C TYR A 291 4.29 17.02 -10.94
N MET A 292 4.17 15.70 -10.76
CA MET A 292 2.95 14.95 -11.08
C MET A 292 1.75 15.42 -10.26
N CYS A 293 1.96 15.69 -8.97
CA CYS A 293 0.90 16.23 -8.10
C CYS A 293 0.53 17.68 -8.48
N ALA A 294 1.52 18.51 -8.82
CA ALA A 294 1.27 19.89 -9.26
C ALA A 294 0.51 19.97 -10.58
N ASN A 295 0.70 18.98 -11.47
CA ASN A 295 -0.04 18.86 -12.73
C ASN A 295 -1.42 18.20 -12.54
N ALA A 296 -1.90 18.03 -11.31
CA ALA A 296 -3.18 17.42 -10.99
C ALA A 296 -3.42 16.07 -11.70
N ALA A 297 -2.37 15.23 -11.80
CA ALA A 297 -2.52 13.88 -12.31
C ALA A 297 -3.54 13.10 -11.45
N PRO A 298 -4.60 12.53 -12.04
CA PRO A 298 -5.66 11.89 -11.28
C PRO A 298 -5.15 10.62 -10.59
N GLN A 299 -5.66 10.33 -9.38
CA GLN A 299 -5.40 9.07 -8.69
C GLN A 299 -5.90 7.87 -9.50
N TYR A 300 -7.08 8.02 -10.08
CA TYR A 300 -7.76 7.05 -10.93
C TYR A 300 -8.72 7.79 -11.86
N VAL A 301 -9.20 7.09 -12.86
CA VAL A 301 -10.26 7.58 -13.77
C VAL A 301 -11.30 6.47 -13.87
N GLU A 302 -12.52 6.75 -13.48
CA GLU A 302 -13.65 5.84 -13.63
C GLU A 302 -14.11 5.89 -15.09
N ARG A 303 -14.25 4.73 -15.72
CA ARG A 303 -14.87 4.58 -17.03
C ARG A 303 -16.38 4.44 -16.89
N GLU A 304 -16.80 3.63 -15.91
CA GLU A 304 -18.19 3.30 -15.70
C GLU A 304 -18.43 2.92 -14.23
N VAL A 305 -19.61 3.27 -13.73
CA VAL A 305 -20.12 2.81 -12.44
C VAL A 305 -21.48 2.20 -12.67
N ILE A 306 -21.66 0.96 -12.28
CA ILE A 306 -22.90 0.21 -12.44
C ILE A 306 -23.51 -0.12 -11.07
N ARG A 307 -24.82 0.01 -11.00
CA ARG A 307 -25.64 -0.36 -9.82
C ARG A 307 -26.81 -1.19 -10.29
N HIS A 308 -27.40 -1.94 -9.40
CA HIS A 308 -28.65 -2.64 -9.70
C HIS A 308 -29.71 -1.61 -10.11
N GLU A 309 -30.29 -1.75 -11.30
CA GLU A 309 -31.43 -0.92 -11.72
C GLU A 309 -32.65 -1.38 -10.90
N GLU A 310 -33.11 -0.54 -9.96
CA GLU A 310 -34.47 -0.69 -9.46
C GLU A 310 -35.39 -0.48 -10.65
N ASN A 311 -36.03 -1.55 -11.12
CA ASN A 311 -37.18 -1.42 -12.01
C ASN A 311 -38.29 -0.71 -11.20
N ASP A 312 -38.36 0.61 -11.35
CA ASP A 312 -39.54 1.40 -11.00
C ASP A 312 -40.72 0.85 -11.84
N ALA A 313 -41.43 -0.11 -11.27
CA ALA A 313 -42.67 -0.67 -11.82
C ALA A 313 -43.87 -0.06 -11.11
#